data_4ec864333751af091cc59687c7f78210
#
_entry.id   4ec864333751af091cc59687c7f78210
#
_cell.length_a   1.000
_cell.length_b   1.000
_cell.length_c   1.000
_cell.angle_alpha   90.00
_cell.angle_beta   90.00
_cell.angle_gamma   90.00
#
_symmetry.space_group_name_H-M   'P 1'
#
loop_
_entity.id
_entity.type
_entity.pdbx_description
1 polymer ?
#
loop_
_entity_poly.entity_id
_entity_poly.type
_entity_poly.pdbx_seq_one_letter_code
_entity_poly.pdbx_strand_id
1 'polypeptide(L)'
;MKTNKIIIMCMLLLFSGSTFAQTQQERLTRHVYTLAGDSLRGRKAGSEDAAKAAAYIVAQFEEIGIQPFYDGGWYQPFERSGKTYKNVIGVIPGNDPVLKDEYIIIGAHYDHLGVMNDEIYNGADDNASGTATIIEMARILKGQQSQLKRSVIVAAFDAEEIGLWGSNHLAKQLDLSKVKLMMSIDMVGWLEKGKTLRLQGAATIKNGKRMLSEEAEKMNIDIKPKDFETSILGATDTQGFAQRGVATLYVTTGLKSPYHKPEDDPELIDYEGLDKVADYMADVTIRFATDEGFAPSGKISPIHSGKRKTLEIMPSVSLVNGNVAFPDAGFDGKNRYGVNAGLMALLNLNAHFTLKAGAQYELLRAKYPDESDLFNSYLPYRQQSVLVPVSLLVYIGGAPGMDVYVEAGGFYGRVFNAEFGGEPELSIDPNQYGIDWAVGFRLGKVNISGGRRYQLNPMFVNEGAPKARLHAGSFSVGYYF
;
A
#
# COMPACT_ATOMS: atom_id res chain seq x y z
N MET A 1 -38.23 28.07 66.56
CA MET A 1 -36.97 28.12 65.82
C MET A 1 -36.33 26.74 65.57
N LYS A 2 -37.08 25.67 65.28
CA LYS A 2 -36.49 24.34 65.05
C LYS A 2 -36.95 23.67 63.72
N THR A 3 -37.74 24.34 62.91
CA THR A 3 -38.33 23.74 61.68
C THR A 3 -37.58 24.16 60.37
N ASN A 4 -36.73 25.18 60.40
CA ASN A 4 -36.07 25.67 59.19
C ASN A 4 -34.69 25.02 58.86
N LYS A 5 -34.13 24.17 59.74
CA LYS A 5 -32.84 23.50 59.50
C LYS A 5 -32.97 22.17 58.77
N ILE A 6 -34.12 21.54 58.73
CA ILE A 6 -34.36 20.24 58.10
C ILE A 6 -34.63 20.40 56.60
N ILE A 7 -35.24 21.50 56.18
CA ILE A 7 -35.58 21.74 54.74
C ILE A 7 -34.30 22.09 53.93
N ILE A 8 -33.30 22.74 54.52
CA ILE A 8 -32.04 23.06 53.84
C ILE A 8 -31.14 21.84 53.67
N MET A 9 -31.24 20.84 54.52
CA MET A 9 -30.45 19.61 54.44
C MET A 9 -31.02 18.64 53.39
N CYS A 10 -32.33 18.68 53.10
CA CYS A 10 -32.93 17.87 52.02
C CYS A 10 -32.76 18.48 50.63
N MET A 11 -32.49 19.81 50.47
CA MET A 11 -32.19 20.42 49.16
C MET A 11 -30.74 20.26 48.73
N LEU A 12 -29.82 19.92 49.61
CA LEU A 12 -28.41 19.66 49.28
C LEU A 12 -28.14 18.20 48.84
N LEU A 13 -29.11 17.32 48.95
CA LEU A 13 -28.99 15.90 48.52
C LEU A 13 -29.59 15.60 47.14
N LEU A 14 -30.13 16.60 46.44
CA LEU A 14 -30.73 16.44 45.10
C LEU A 14 -29.83 16.94 43.94
N PHE A 15 -28.61 17.38 44.21
CA PHE A 15 -27.56 17.61 43.22
C PHE A 15 -26.49 16.52 43.27
N SER A 16 -26.88 15.25 43.41
CA SER A 16 -26.09 14.17 42.88
C SER A 16 -26.28 14.23 41.35
N GLY A 17 -25.40 14.98 40.71
CA GLY A 17 -25.32 15.04 39.27
C GLY A 17 -25.22 13.64 38.76
N SER A 18 -26.30 13.14 38.13
CA SER A 18 -26.24 11.95 37.27
C SER A 18 -25.25 12.30 36.18
N THR A 19 -23.99 11.93 36.34
CA THR A 19 -23.06 11.84 35.22
C THR A 19 -23.66 10.76 34.34
N PHE A 20 -24.46 11.16 33.34
CA PHE A 20 -24.85 10.23 32.28
C PHE A 20 -23.55 9.67 31.71
N ALA A 21 -23.40 8.37 31.79
CA ALA A 21 -22.26 7.72 31.13
C ALA A 21 -22.35 8.05 29.61
N GLN A 22 -21.24 8.55 29.06
CA GLN A 22 -21.20 8.84 27.63
C GLN A 22 -21.52 7.59 26.83
N THR A 23 -22.33 7.74 25.81
CA THR A 23 -22.60 6.67 24.85
C THR A 23 -21.32 6.31 24.06
N GLN A 24 -21.27 5.14 23.46
CA GLN A 24 -20.15 4.73 22.61
C GLN A 24 -19.94 5.71 21.44
N GLN A 25 -21.02 6.10 20.77
CA GLN A 25 -20.95 7.05 19.68
C GLN A 25 -20.41 8.43 20.13
N GLU A 26 -20.78 8.92 21.31
CA GLU A 26 -20.23 10.17 21.86
C GLU A 26 -18.72 10.04 22.15
N ARG A 27 -18.25 8.89 22.63
CA ARG A 27 -16.82 8.65 22.84
C ARG A 27 -16.06 8.56 21.53
N LEU A 28 -16.58 7.81 20.53
CA LEU A 28 -16.00 7.76 19.19
C LEU A 28 -15.90 9.14 18.57
N THR A 29 -16.96 9.96 18.66
CA THR A 29 -16.96 11.35 18.20
C THR A 29 -15.84 12.13 18.88
N ARG A 30 -15.74 12.06 20.21
CA ARG A 30 -14.68 12.74 20.97
C ARG A 30 -13.28 12.27 20.53
N HIS A 31 -13.07 10.97 20.30
CA HIS A 31 -11.77 10.46 19.87
C HIS A 31 -11.38 11.00 18.49
N VAL A 32 -12.29 10.98 17.53
CA VAL A 32 -12.01 11.50 16.17
C VAL A 32 -11.76 13.00 16.21
N TYR A 33 -12.63 13.80 16.89
CA TYR A 33 -12.42 15.25 17.00
C TYR A 33 -11.13 15.62 17.76
N THR A 34 -10.67 14.77 18.67
CA THR A 34 -9.38 15.00 19.35
C THR A 34 -8.21 14.69 18.45
N LEU A 35 -8.25 13.53 17.77
CA LEU A 35 -7.14 13.07 16.93
C LEU A 35 -7.03 13.84 15.61
N ALA A 36 -8.17 14.19 15.00
CA ALA A 36 -8.22 14.94 13.74
C ALA A 36 -8.56 16.42 13.91
N GLY A 37 -8.44 16.97 15.11
CA GLY A 37 -8.60 18.41 15.35
C GLY A 37 -7.35 19.19 14.97
N ASP A 38 -7.53 20.45 14.56
CA ASP A 38 -6.47 21.39 14.17
C ASP A 38 -5.35 21.53 15.21
N SER A 39 -5.66 21.28 16.50
CA SER A 39 -4.68 21.33 17.58
C SER A 39 -3.54 20.32 17.46
N LEU A 40 -3.76 19.22 16.74
CA LEU A 40 -2.76 18.20 16.44
C LEU A 40 -2.13 18.38 15.05
N ARG A 41 -2.53 19.40 14.29
CA ARG A 41 -1.90 19.83 13.03
C ARG A 41 -1.61 18.67 12.08
N GLY A 42 -2.57 17.72 11.94
CA GLY A 42 -2.43 16.53 11.14
C GLY A 42 -1.36 15.54 11.63
N ARG A 43 -0.96 15.60 12.92
CA ARG A 43 -0.15 14.58 13.67
C ARG A 43 0.93 13.86 12.84
N LYS A 44 1.72 14.64 12.08
CA LYS A 44 2.77 14.11 11.20
C LYS A 44 3.73 13.18 11.94
N ALA A 45 4.01 12.03 11.34
CA ALA A 45 4.92 11.05 11.90
C ALA A 45 6.23 11.63 12.46
N GLY A 46 6.57 11.28 13.72
CA GLY A 46 7.76 11.75 14.40
C GLY A 46 7.77 13.25 14.75
N SER A 47 6.60 13.92 14.78
CA SER A 47 6.43 15.29 15.25
C SER A 47 5.99 15.34 16.72
N GLU A 48 6.05 16.54 17.33
CA GLU A 48 5.47 16.78 18.65
C GLU A 48 3.96 16.54 18.67
N ASP A 49 3.27 16.82 17.56
CA ASP A 49 1.83 16.63 17.45
C ASP A 49 1.46 15.15 17.38
N ALA A 50 2.24 14.32 16.67
CA ALA A 50 2.13 12.86 16.76
C ALA A 50 2.42 12.36 18.19
N ALA A 51 3.38 12.98 18.91
CA ALA A 51 3.65 12.62 20.30
C ALA A 51 2.48 12.96 21.24
N LYS A 52 1.75 14.06 21.00
CA LYS A 52 0.51 14.41 21.73
C LYS A 52 -0.60 13.40 21.42
N ALA A 53 -0.78 13.00 20.16
CA ALA A 53 -1.72 11.97 19.77
C ALA A 53 -1.43 10.63 20.46
N ALA A 54 -0.16 10.21 20.50
CA ALA A 54 0.28 9.02 21.23
C ALA A 54 -0.03 9.10 22.74
N ALA A 55 0.22 10.25 23.36
CA ALA A 55 -0.09 10.48 24.78
C ALA A 55 -1.60 10.44 25.06
N TYR A 56 -2.42 10.97 24.15
CA TYR A 56 -3.87 10.86 24.22
C TYR A 56 -4.33 9.38 24.18
N ILE A 57 -3.78 8.58 23.26
CA ILE A 57 -4.11 7.15 23.16
C ILE A 57 -3.73 6.40 24.44
N VAL A 58 -2.55 6.67 25.00
CA VAL A 58 -2.13 6.10 26.28
C VAL A 58 -3.13 6.44 27.39
N ALA A 59 -3.55 7.70 27.50
CA ALA A 59 -4.52 8.12 28.52
C ALA A 59 -5.87 7.38 28.36
N GLN A 60 -6.29 7.09 27.11
CA GLN A 60 -7.50 6.30 26.89
C GLN A 60 -7.29 4.83 27.30
N PHE A 61 -6.15 4.24 27.00
CA PHE A 61 -5.84 2.86 27.42
C PHE A 61 -5.77 2.72 28.95
N GLU A 62 -5.21 3.71 29.63
CA GLU A 62 -5.19 3.80 31.11
C GLU A 62 -6.61 3.92 31.67
N GLU A 63 -7.45 4.80 31.10
CA GLU A 63 -8.85 4.98 31.51
C GLU A 63 -9.66 3.68 31.35
N ILE A 64 -9.43 2.92 30.27
CA ILE A 64 -10.05 1.63 29.99
C ILE A 64 -9.55 0.55 30.97
N GLY A 65 -8.33 0.70 31.49
CA GLY A 65 -7.68 -0.26 32.41
C GLY A 65 -7.10 -1.48 31.69
N ILE A 66 -6.69 -1.35 30.41
CA ILE A 66 -5.84 -2.35 29.77
C ILE A 66 -4.40 -2.21 30.28
N GLN A 67 -3.54 -3.16 29.98
CA GLN A 67 -2.16 -3.16 30.47
C GLN A 67 -1.18 -2.75 29.36
N PRO A 68 -0.05 -2.11 29.67
CA PRO A 68 1.03 -1.98 28.69
C PRO A 68 1.54 -3.37 28.29
N PHE A 69 1.88 -3.53 27.01
CA PHE A 69 2.37 -4.83 26.51
C PHE A 69 3.83 -5.09 26.91
N TYR A 70 4.64 -4.04 27.04
CA TYR A 70 6.05 -4.14 27.42
C TYR A 70 6.24 -3.74 28.88
N ASP A 71 7.18 -4.39 29.58
CA ASP A 71 7.54 -4.03 30.97
C ASP A 71 8.01 -2.58 31.11
N GLY A 72 8.54 -1.99 30.03
CA GLY A 72 8.98 -0.59 29.96
C GLY A 72 7.86 0.44 29.78
N GLY A 73 6.60 0.02 29.70
CA GLY A 73 5.43 0.90 29.54
C GLY A 73 4.75 0.80 28.19
N TRP A 74 4.01 1.85 27.83
CA TRP A 74 3.11 1.87 26.67
C TRP A 74 3.81 2.00 25.32
N TYR A 75 4.99 2.61 25.28
CA TYR A 75 5.66 2.98 24.04
C TYR A 75 6.65 1.93 23.58
N GLN A 76 6.59 1.63 22.30
CA GLN A 76 7.63 0.91 21.57
C GLN A 76 8.38 1.91 20.68
N PRO A 77 9.48 2.52 21.16
CA PRO A 77 10.24 3.48 20.38
C PRO A 77 11.07 2.78 19.32
N PHE A 78 11.28 3.46 18.19
CA PHE A 78 12.19 3.04 17.13
C PHE A 78 12.79 4.24 16.40
N GLU A 79 14.00 4.06 15.91
CA GLU A 79 14.72 5.12 15.19
C GLU A 79 14.81 4.78 13.70
N ARG A 80 14.59 5.79 12.87
CA ARG A 80 14.82 5.73 11.44
C ARG A 80 15.13 7.10 10.87
N SER A 81 16.15 7.19 9.98
CA SER A 81 16.57 8.45 9.33
C SER A 81 16.85 9.59 10.33
N GLY A 82 17.41 9.26 11.52
CA GLY A 82 17.78 10.23 12.54
C GLY A 82 16.60 10.82 13.32
N LYS A 83 15.41 10.21 13.25
CA LYS A 83 14.22 10.59 14.03
C LYS A 83 13.72 9.40 14.83
N THR A 84 13.13 9.70 15.99
CA THR A 84 12.49 8.72 16.87
C THR A 84 10.98 8.73 16.60
N TYR A 85 10.43 7.56 16.42
CA TYR A 85 9.01 7.27 16.29
C TYR A 85 8.60 6.32 17.41
N LYS A 86 7.30 6.16 17.66
CA LYS A 86 6.84 5.28 18.74
C LYS A 86 5.45 4.72 18.50
N ASN A 87 5.35 3.42 18.50
CA ASN A 87 4.03 2.78 18.60
C ASN A 87 3.52 2.87 20.04
N VAL A 88 2.19 2.84 20.21
CA VAL A 88 1.54 2.67 21.51
C VAL A 88 0.94 1.26 21.56
N ILE A 89 1.39 0.42 22.48
CA ILE A 89 1.03 -1.00 22.52
C ILE A 89 0.46 -1.36 23.89
N GLY A 90 -0.82 -1.74 23.89
CA GLY A 90 -1.51 -2.30 25.05
C GLY A 90 -1.84 -3.77 24.90
N VAL A 91 -2.21 -4.44 25.99
CA VAL A 91 -2.66 -5.83 25.97
C VAL A 91 -3.83 -6.03 26.92
N ILE A 92 -4.78 -6.85 26.48
CA ILE A 92 -5.86 -7.42 27.30
C ILE A 92 -5.53 -8.91 27.45
N PRO A 93 -5.05 -9.35 28.62
CA PRO A 93 -4.67 -10.74 28.82
C PRO A 93 -5.86 -11.69 28.72
N GLY A 94 -5.67 -12.80 28.03
CA GLY A 94 -6.58 -13.92 28.03
C GLY A 94 -6.53 -14.69 29.36
N ASN A 95 -7.52 -15.50 29.63
CA ASN A 95 -7.67 -16.23 30.90
C ASN A 95 -7.41 -17.76 30.81
N ASP A 96 -7.27 -18.28 29.56
CA ASP A 96 -7.00 -19.73 29.40
C ASP A 96 -5.52 -20.01 29.70
N PRO A 97 -5.21 -21.05 30.48
CA PRO A 97 -3.81 -21.33 30.89
C PRO A 97 -2.86 -21.62 29.72
N VAL A 98 -3.38 -22.07 28.57
CA VAL A 98 -2.61 -22.43 27.37
C VAL A 98 -2.73 -21.35 26.32
N LEU A 99 -3.95 -20.93 25.99
CA LEU A 99 -4.23 -20.02 24.87
C LEU A 99 -3.92 -18.55 25.18
N LYS A 100 -3.77 -18.15 26.43
CA LYS A 100 -3.42 -16.77 26.80
C LYS A 100 -2.08 -16.29 26.21
N ASP A 101 -1.20 -17.21 25.85
CA ASP A 101 0.08 -16.90 25.21
C ASP A 101 -0.02 -16.79 23.68
N GLU A 102 -1.21 -17.00 23.11
CA GLU A 102 -1.54 -16.73 21.72
C GLU A 102 -2.16 -15.34 21.59
N TYR A 103 -1.78 -14.61 20.54
CA TYR A 103 -2.18 -13.21 20.34
C TYR A 103 -3.07 -13.02 19.13
N ILE A 104 -4.13 -12.22 19.32
CA ILE A 104 -4.83 -11.52 18.23
C ILE A 104 -4.44 -10.06 18.34
N ILE A 105 -3.98 -9.44 17.24
CA ILE A 105 -3.60 -8.04 17.20
C ILE A 105 -4.70 -7.26 16.51
N ILE A 106 -5.19 -6.20 17.14
CA ILE A 106 -6.00 -5.15 16.50
C ILE A 106 -5.14 -3.89 16.43
N GLY A 107 -5.01 -3.30 15.25
CA GLY A 107 -4.13 -2.18 15.03
C GLY A 107 -4.73 -1.13 14.10
N ALA A 108 -4.29 0.12 14.28
CA ALA A 108 -4.55 1.27 13.42
C ALA A 108 -3.37 2.23 13.50
N HIS A 109 -3.06 2.95 12.43
CA HIS A 109 -2.07 4.01 12.53
C HIS A 109 -2.69 5.29 13.07
N TYR A 110 -1.90 6.09 13.78
CA TYR A 110 -2.35 7.33 14.37
C TYR A 110 -1.67 8.58 13.79
N ASP A 111 -0.62 8.41 13.00
CA ASP A 111 0.00 9.49 12.24
C ASP A 111 -0.82 9.86 11.01
N HIS A 112 -0.57 11.05 10.46
CA HIS A 112 -1.08 11.49 9.17
C HIS A 112 -0.12 12.49 8.52
N LEU A 113 -0.53 13.22 7.49
CA LEU A 113 0.35 13.99 6.60
C LEU A 113 0.89 15.29 7.24
N GLY A 114 0.23 15.83 8.25
CA GLY A 114 0.66 17.08 8.90
C GLY A 114 0.18 18.33 8.19
N VAL A 115 1.04 19.34 8.12
CA VAL A 115 0.78 20.60 7.41
C VAL A 115 1.57 20.62 6.12
N MET A 116 0.90 20.89 5.01
CA MET A 116 1.50 21.06 3.68
C MET A 116 0.89 22.29 2.99
N ASN A 117 1.73 23.16 2.42
CA ASN A 117 1.30 24.39 1.73
C ASN A 117 0.39 25.28 2.59
N ASP A 118 0.68 25.41 3.89
CA ASP A 118 -0.10 26.15 4.90
C ASP A 118 -1.52 25.60 5.19
N GLU A 119 -1.86 24.41 4.65
CA GLU A 119 -3.11 23.70 4.95
C GLU A 119 -2.85 22.53 5.91
N ILE A 120 -3.78 22.33 6.87
CA ILE A 120 -3.72 21.22 7.81
C ILE A 120 -4.45 20.03 7.17
N TYR A 121 -3.78 18.87 7.15
CA TYR A 121 -4.36 17.61 6.72
C TYR A 121 -4.78 16.85 7.97
N ASN A 122 -6.04 17.01 8.38
CA ASN A 122 -6.55 16.50 9.64
C ASN A 122 -6.65 14.98 9.68
N GLY A 123 -6.95 14.32 8.55
CA GLY A 123 -7.00 12.86 8.44
C GLY A 123 -8.02 12.24 9.40
N ALA A 124 -9.29 12.64 9.27
CA ALA A 124 -10.34 12.15 10.14
C ALA A 124 -10.74 10.71 9.81
N ASP A 125 -10.94 10.42 8.52
CA ASP A 125 -11.12 9.04 8.08
C ASP A 125 -9.78 8.31 8.03
N ASP A 126 -8.73 8.99 7.55
CA ASP A 126 -7.36 8.45 7.43
C ASP A 126 -6.41 9.04 8.50
N ASN A 127 -6.17 8.44 9.68
CA ASN A 127 -6.87 7.27 10.16
C ASN A 127 -7.28 7.49 11.64
N ALA A 128 -7.81 8.71 11.94
CA ALA A 128 -8.38 8.93 13.27
C ALA A 128 -9.61 8.02 13.50
N SER A 129 -10.37 7.69 12.44
CA SER A 129 -11.51 6.76 12.51
C SER A 129 -11.09 5.37 12.97
N GLY A 130 -10.04 4.79 12.39
CA GLY A 130 -9.51 3.49 12.80
C GLY A 130 -8.90 3.52 14.20
N THR A 131 -8.14 4.57 14.53
CA THR A 131 -7.57 4.75 15.87
C THR A 131 -8.67 4.88 16.94
N ALA A 132 -9.73 5.66 16.70
CA ALA A 132 -10.89 5.75 17.58
C ALA A 132 -11.59 4.39 17.74
N THR A 133 -11.73 3.65 16.64
CA THR A 133 -12.33 2.31 16.64
C THR A 133 -11.55 1.34 17.50
N ILE A 134 -10.20 1.25 17.40
CA ILE A 134 -9.43 0.32 18.25
C ILE A 134 -9.46 0.70 19.73
N ILE A 135 -9.60 2.00 20.08
CA ILE A 135 -9.79 2.45 21.45
C ILE A 135 -11.13 1.92 22.00
N GLU A 136 -12.23 2.08 21.28
CA GLU A 136 -13.54 1.56 21.73
C GLU A 136 -13.60 0.03 21.70
N MET A 137 -13.03 -0.62 20.70
CA MET A 137 -12.86 -2.08 20.72
C MET A 137 -12.12 -2.54 21.98
N ALA A 138 -11.04 -1.85 22.38
CA ALA A 138 -10.33 -2.17 23.61
C ALA A 138 -11.22 -2.04 24.84
N ARG A 139 -12.12 -1.05 24.90
CA ARG A 139 -13.11 -0.87 25.97
C ARG A 139 -14.11 -2.03 26.02
N ILE A 140 -14.68 -2.42 24.88
CA ILE A 140 -15.61 -3.52 24.78
C ILE A 140 -14.93 -4.84 25.18
N LEU A 141 -13.75 -5.11 24.64
CA LEU A 141 -12.96 -6.32 24.92
C LEU A 141 -12.55 -6.40 26.39
N LYS A 142 -12.17 -5.27 27.01
CA LYS A 142 -11.87 -5.22 28.43
C LYS A 142 -13.08 -5.53 29.29
N GLY A 143 -14.27 -5.04 28.93
CA GLY A 143 -15.53 -5.39 29.57
C GLY A 143 -15.88 -6.87 29.48
N GLN A 144 -15.40 -7.55 28.44
CA GLN A 144 -15.63 -8.99 28.18
C GLN A 144 -14.38 -9.85 28.48
N GLN A 145 -13.37 -9.30 29.16
CA GLN A 145 -12.06 -9.97 29.37
C GLN A 145 -12.19 -11.39 29.95
N SER A 146 -13.17 -11.60 30.85
CA SER A 146 -13.39 -12.92 31.46
C SER A 146 -13.74 -14.03 30.47
N GLN A 147 -14.17 -13.70 29.26
CA GLN A 147 -14.49 -14.64 28.20
C GLN A 147 -13.33 -14.93 27.27
N LEU A 148 -12.33 -14.01 27.21
CA LEU A 148 -11.22 -14.12 26.28
C LEU A 148 -10.27 -15.23 26.70
N LYS A 149 -10.09 -16.25 25.89
CA LYS A 149 -9.09 -17.30 26.09
C LYS A 149 -7.71 -16.85 25.63
N ARG A 150 -7.62 -16.22 24.43
CA ARG A 150 -6.40 -15.63 23.89
C ARG A 150 -6.25 -14.18 24.33
N SER A 151 -5.02 -13.73 24.44
CA SER A 151 -4.73 -12.33 24.69
C SER A 151 -4.95 -11.48 23.44
N VAL A 152 -5.42 -10.24 23.63
CA VAL A 152 -5.59 -9.28 22.54
C VAL A 152 -4.60 -8.15 22.71
N ILE A 153 -3.74 -7.95 21.71
CA ILE A 153 -2.83 -6.78 21.63
C ILE A 153 -3.56 -5.66 20.89
N VAL A 154 -3.57 -4.48 21.49
CA VAL A 154 -4.10 -3.24 20.89
C VAL A 154 -2.92 -2.37 20.51
N ALA A 155 -2.74 -2.08 19.22
CA ALA A 155 -1.56 -1.42 18.69
C ALA A 155 -1.93 -0.16 17.89
N ALA A 156 -1.51 1.02 18.35
CA ALA A 156 -1.56 2.24 17.55
C ALA A 156 -0.16 2.48 16.95
N PHE A 157 -0.09 2.50 15.61
CA PHE A 157 1.16 2.58 14.87
C PHE A 157 1.52 4.01 14.51
N ASP A 158 2.83 4.33 14.58
CA ASP A 158 3.41 5.57 14.07
C ASP A 158 4.06 5.32 12.71
N ALA A 159 4.16 6.36 11.88
CA ALA A 159 4.89 6.34 10.63
C ALA A 159 4.38 5.32 9.59
N GLU A 160 3.06 5.16 9.51
CA GLU A 160 2.40 4.42 8.44
C GLU A 160 2.57 5.16 7.12
N GLU A 161 2.22 6.45 7.09
CA GLU A 161 2.18 7.35 5.93
C GLU A 161 3.53 7.52 5.22
N ILE A 162 4.62 7.22 5.91
CA ILE A 162 5.97 7.31 5.37
C ILE A 162 6.60 5.92 5.12
N GLY A 163 5.79 4.86 5.13
CA GLY A 163 6.19 3.54 4.68
C GLY A 163 5.99 2.40 5.67
N LEU A 164 4.91 2.41 6.44
CA LEU A 164 4.48 1.33 7.35
C LEU A 164 5.54 1.00 8.43
N TRP A 165 6.25 2.03 8.91
CA TRP A 165 7.44 1.76 9.72
C TRP A 165 7.09 1.18 11.09
N GLY A 166 6.02 1.68 11.71
CA GLY A 166 5.57 1.24 13.02
C GLY A 166 5.12 -0.21 13.05
N SER A 167 4.20 -0.58 12.17
CA SER A 167 3.69 -1.95 12.08
C SER A 167 4.77 -2.95 11.66
N ASN A 168 5.65 -2.56 10.73
CA ASN A 168 6.82 -3.35 10.35
C ASN A 168 7.81 -3.52 11.50
N HIS A 169 7.98 -2.49 12.35
CA HIS A 169 8.83 -2.59 13.54
C HIS A 169 8.25 -3.57 14.54
N LEU A 170 6.95 -3.47 14.85
CA LEU A 170 6.27 -4.42 15.74
C LEU A 170 6.39 -5.86 15.21
N ALA A 171 6.12 -6.09 13.91
CA ALA A 171 6.21 -7.40 13.29
C ALA A 171 7.63 -8.02 13.33
N LYS A 172 8.68 -7.21 13.45
CA LYS A 172 10.08 -7.68 13.59
C LYS A 172 10.44 -8.04 15.02
N GLN A 173 9.79 -7.44 16.01
CA GLN A 173 10.14 -7.58 17.42
C GLN A 173 9.31 -8.66 18.13
N LEU A 174 8.13 -9.00 17.61
CA LEU A 174 7.27 -10.02 18.20
C LEU A 174 7.71 -11.44 17.85
N ASP A 175 7.50 -12.37 18.79
CA ASP A 175 7.44 -13.80 18.48
C ASP A 175 6.17 -14.10 17.67
N LEU A 176 6.30 -14.09 16.35
CA LEU A 176 5.18 -14.27 15.43
C LEU A 176 4.58 -15.69 15.46
N SER A 177 5.23 -16.68 16.05
CA SER A 177 4.65 -18.01 16.25
C SER A 177 3.44 -17.99 17.17
N LYS A 178 3.40 -17.00 18.06
CA LYS A 178 2.29 -16.75 18.99
C LYS A 178 1.16 -15.91 18.38
N VAL A 179 1.41 -15.20 17.29
CA VAL A 179 0.42 -14.33 16.65
C VAL A 179 -0.46 -15.15 15.71
N LYS A 180 -1.74 -15.25 16.04
CA LYS A 180 -2.72 -16.00 15.22
C LYS A 180 -3.39 -15.16 14.15
N LEU A 181 -3.52 -13.86 14.39
CA LEU A 181 -4.14 -12.92 13.46
C LEU A 181 -3.68 -11.50 13.77
N MET A 182 -3.43 -10.71 12.73
CA MET A 182 -3.29 -9.25 12.81
C MET A 182 -4.38 -8.59 11.96
N MET A 183 -5.18 -7.74 12.60
CA MET A 183 -6.22 -6.94 11.94
C MET A 183 -5.80 -5.48 11.90
N SER A 184 -5.81 -4.89 10.71
CA SER A 184 -5.61 -3.44 10.51
C SER A 184 -6.95 -2.78 10.26
N ILE A 185 -7.30 -1.80 11.09
CA ILE A 185 -8.51 -1.00 11.02
C ILE A 185 -8.13 0.34 10.44
N ASP A 186 -8.59 0.60 9.21
CA ASP A 186 -8.10 1.76 8.49
C ASP A 186 -9.16 2.32 7.54
N MET A 187 -9.43 3.62 7.67
CA MET A 187 -10.47 4.34 6.92
C MET A 187 -11.84 3.67 7.07
N VAL A 188 -12.40 3.69 8.28
CA VAL A 188 -13.67 3.02 8.63
C VAL A 188 -14.83 3.97 8.94
N GLY A 189 -14.62 5.26 8.77
CA GLY A 189 -15.59 6.32 9.10
C GLY A 189 -16.65 6.60 8.04
N TRP A 190 -16.83 5.75 7.00
CA TRP A 190 -17.74 5.98 5.87
C TRP A 190 -18.66 4.81 5.55
N LEU A 191 -19.17 4.11 6.57
CA LEU A 191 -19.94 2.89 6.39
C LEU A 191 -21.27 3.14 5.63
N GLU A 192 -22.11 4.05 6.09
CA GLU A 192 -23.41 4.32 5.48
C GLU A 192 -23.29 4.95 4.09
N LYS A 193 -22.32 5.84 3.91
CA LYS A 193 -22.00 6.43 2.60
C LYS A 193 -21.34 5.42 1.65
N GLY A 194 -20.53 4.51 2.20
CA GLY A 194 -19.85 3.41 1.50
C GLY A 194 -20.73 2.19 1.28
N LYS A 195 -21.78 2.03 2.07
CA LYS A 195 -22.75 0.93 2.13
C LYS A 195 -22.21 -0.45 2.49
N THR A 196 -20.92 -0.62 2.68
CA THR A 196 -20.32 -1.93 2.97
C THR A 196 -18.99 -1.80 3.68
N LEU A 197 -18.77 -2.61 4.71
CA LEU A 197 -17.47 -2.82 5.32
C LEU A 197 -16.69 -3.87 4.53
N ARG A 198 -15.53 -3.53 4.04
CA ARG A 198 -14.67 -4.42 3.27
C ARG A 198 -13.70 -5.12 4.21
N LEU A 199 -13.68 -6.45 4.16
CA LEU A 199 -12.83 -7.31 4.99
C LEU A 199 -11.90 -8.10 4.06
N GLN A 200 -10.66 -7.65 3.91
CA GLN A 200 -9.72 -8.22 2.96
C GLN A 200 -8.68 -9.09 3.68
N GLY A 201 -8.63 -10.37 3.35
CA GLY A 201 -7.77 -11.36 4.02
C GLY A 201 -8.54 -12.56 4.58
N ALA A 202 -9.84 -12.66 4.32
CA ALA A 202 -10.70 -13.72 4.90
C ALA A 202 -10.20 -15.16 4.62
N ALA A 203 -9.48 -15.39 3.50
CA ALA A 203 -8.88 -16.69 3.20
C ALA A 203 -7.63 -17.01 4.02
N THR A 204 -7.02 -16.03 4.71
CA THR A 204 -5.88 -16.28 5.62
C THR A 204 -6.33 -16.93 6.93
N ILE A 205 -7.63 -16.86 7.23
CA ILE A 205 -8.28 -17.42 8.41
C ILE A 205 -9.02 -18.73 8.01
N LYS A 206 -8.87 -19.78 8.78
CA LYS A 206 -9.64 -21.02 8.57
C LYS A 206 -11.13 -20.75 8.76
N ASN A 207 -11.94 -21.03 7.73
CA ASN A 207 -13.37 -20.69 7.68
C ASN A 207 -13.68 -19.18 7.80
N GLY A 208 -12.72 -18.30 7.52
CA GLY A 208 -12.83 -16.88 7.82
C GLY A 208 -14.06 -16.22 7.19
N LYS A 209 -14.34 -16.44 5.90
CA LYS A 209 -15.55 -15.87 5.27
C LYS A 209 -16.82 -16.23 6.03
N ARG A 210 -16.99 -17.52 6.39
CA ARG A 210 -18.17 -18.00 7.11
C ARG A 210 -18.27 -17.32 8.49
N MET A 211 -17.16 -17.32 9.25
CA MET A 211 -17.16 -16.73 10.60
C MET A 211 -17.49 -15.24 10.59
N LEU A 212 -16.90 -14.49 9.66
CA LEU A 212 -17.16 -13.07 9.48
C LEU A 212 -18.61 -12.79 9.07
N SER A 213 -19.17 -13.58 8.12
CA SER A 213 -20.55 -13.40 7.67
C SER A 213 -21.58 -13.76 8.77
N GLU A 214 -21.34 -14.80 9.55
CA GLU A 214 -22.22 -15.17 10.67
C GLU A 214 -22.31 -14.05 11.73
N GLU A 215 -21.19 -13.35 12.05
CA GLU A 215 -21.23 -12.21 12.96
C GLU A 215 -21.92 -10.99 12.32
N ALA A 216 -21.72 -10.76 11.03
CA ALA A 216 -22.36 -9.68 10.31
C ALA A 216 -23.88 -9.83 10.24
N GLU A 217 -24.38 -11.06 10.05
CA GLU A 217 -25.82 -11.37 10.07
C GLU A 217 -26.46 -11.07 11.43
N LYS A 218 -25.78 -11.40 12.55
CA LYS A 218 -26.28 -11.10 13.91
C LYS A 218 -26.47 -9.60 14.14
N MET A 219 -25.60 -8.78 13.57
CA MET A 219 -25.56 -7.34 13.78
C MET A 219 -26.23 -6.54 12.67
N ASN A 220 -26.74 -7.23 11.63
CA ASN A 220 -27.33 -6.59 10.44
C ASN A 220 -26.41 -5.53 9.80
N ILE A 221 -25.12 -5.87 9.69
CA ILE A 221 -24.11 -5.03 9.01
C ILE A 221 -23.77 -5.62 7.64
N ASP A 222 -23.73 -4.77 6.61
CA ASP A 222 -23.34 -5.22 5.27
C ASP A 222 -21.81 -5.30 5.15
N ILE A 223 -21.30 -6.50 4.89
CA ILE A 223 -19.88 -6.76 4.74
C ILE A 223 -19.54 -7.29 3.35
N LYS A 224 -18.29 -7.04 2.92
CA LYS A 224 -17.74 -7.60 1.69
C LYS A 224 -16.42 -8.34 1.98
N PRO A 225 -16.49 -9.62 2.40
CA PRO A 225 -15.28 -10.39 2.66
C PRO A 225 -14.60 -10.77 1.34
N LYS A 226 -13.31 -10.44 1.22
CA LYS A 226 -12.44 -10.84 0.11
C LYS A 226 -11.41 -11.85 0.61
N ASP A 227 -11.02 -12.77 -0.27
CA ASP A 227 -10.05 -13.81 0.05
C ASP A 227 -8.73 -13.22 0.54
N PHE A 228 -8.21 -12.23 -0.19
CA PHE A 228 -6.95 -11.58 0.09
C PHE A 228 -7.05 -10.07 -0.06
N GLU A 229 -6.11 -9.37 0.52
CA GLU A 229 -5.94 -7.96 0.29
C GLU A 229 -5.60 -7.70 -1.18
N THR A 230 -6.25 -6.70 -1.77
CA THR A 230 -6.15 -6.37 -3.19
C THR A 230 -5.70 -4.94 -3.44
N SER A 231 -5.15 -4.28 -2.43
CA SER A 231 -4.60 -2.93 -2.62
C SER A 231 -3.53 -2.93 -3.71
N ILE A 232 -3.71 -2.12 -4.75
CA ILE A 232 -2.75 -2.01 -5.86
C ILE A 232 -1.42 -1.46 -5.35
N LEU A 233 -1.48 -0.62 -4.34
CA LEU A 233 -0.29 -0.03 -3.70
C LEU A 233 0.32 -0.96 -2.64
N GLY A 234 -0.41 -2.03 -2.22
CA GLY A 234 0.08 -3.09 -1.33
C GLY A 234 0.52 -2.60 0.06
N ALA A 235 0.10 -1.39 0.43
CA ALA A 235 0.65 -0.65 1.54
C ALA A 235 -0.41 -0.48 2.62
N THR A 236 -0.51 -1.45 3.52
CA THR A 236 -1.27 -1.35 4.76
C THR A 236 -0.46 -1.94 5.91
N ASP A 237 -0.83 -1.65 7.14
CA ASP A 237 -0.16 -2.16 8.35
C ASP A 237 -0.14 -3.69 8.46
N THR A 238 -0.96 -4.39 7.68
CA THR A 238 -0.94 -5.86 7.59
C THR A 238 0.32 -6.40 6.94
N GLN A 239 0.98 -5.62 6.08
CA GLN A 239 2.03 -6.11 5.17
C GLN A 239 3.20 -6.78 5.90
N GLY A 240 3.72 -6.14 6.93
CA GLY A 240 4.89 -6.65 7.67
C GLY A 240 4.63 -8.00 8.33
N PHE A 241 3.41 -8.21 8.79
CA PHE A 241 2.95 -9.47 9.37
C PHE A 241 2.69 -10.53 8.30
N ALA A 242 1.96 -10.17 7.25
CA ALA A 242 1.66 -11.08 6.14
C ALA A 242 2.91 -11.62 5.44
N GLN A 243 3.91 -10.77 5.20
CA GLN A 243 5.22 -11.18 4.63
C GLN A 243 5.96 -12.19 5.50
N ARG A 244 5.67 -12.22 6.80
CA ARG A 244 6.27 -13.15 7.77
C ARG A 244 5.37 -14.35 8.10
N GLY A 245 4.30 -14.54 7.33
CA GLY A 245 3.46 -15.73 7.42
C GLY A 245 2.31 -15.64 8.43
N VAL A 246 2.05 -14.47 9.01
CA VAL A 246 0.91 -14.27 9.91
C VAL A 246 -0.36 -14.10 9.09
N ALA A 247 -1.46 -14.67 9.55
CA ALA A 247 -2.78 -14.37 8.99
C ALA A 247 -3.15 -12.91 9.24
N THR A 248 -3.74 -12.26 8.23
CA THR A 248 -4.07 -10.82 8.31
C THR A 248 -5.46 -10.54 7.80
N LEU A 249 -6.10 -9.50 8.35
CA LEU A 249 -7.38 -8.99 7.93
C LEU A 249 -7.30 -7.45 7.85
N TYR A 250 -7.40 -6.90 6.66
CA TYR A 250 -7.52 -5.46 6.43
C TYR A 250 -8.99 -5.06 6.40
N VAL A 251 -9.37 -4.09 7.23
CA VAL A 251 -10.75 -3.64 7.47
C VAL A 251 -10.87 -2.19 7.05
N THR A 252 -11.77 -1.89 6.10
CA THR A 252 -11.93 -0.53 5.57
C THR A 252 -13.30 -0.32 4.93
N THR A 253 -13.80 0.91 4.91
CA THR A 253 -14.96 1.33 4.10
C THR A 253 -14.55 1.75 2.69
N GLY A 254 -13.24 1.91 2.44
CA GLY A 254 -12.60 2.20 1.15
C GLY A 254 -12.38 3.68 0.90
N LEU A 255 -11.71 4.00 -0.19
CA LEU A 255 -11.24 5.35 -0.57
C LEU A 255 -12.36 6.25 -1.12
N LYS A 256 -13.43 6.47 -0.37
CA LYS A 256 -14.55 7.36 -0.76
C LYS A 256 -14.55 8.69 -0.02
N SER A 257 -13.85 8.77 1.11
CA SER A 257 -13.59 10.00 1.84
C SER A 257 -12.63 10.90 1.07
N PRO A 258 -12.42 12.13 1.48
CA PRO A 258 -11.39 13.03 0.93
C PRO A 258 -9.95 12.56 1.25
N TYR A 259 -9.61 11.33 0.85
CA TYR A 259 -8.34 10.68 1.10
C TYR A 259 -7.16 11.57 0.72
N HIS A 260 -6.23 11.78 1.66
CA HIS A 260 -5.03 12.62 1.51
C HIS A 260 -5.35 14.07 1.07
N LYS A 261 -6.47 14.63 1.56
CA LYS A 261 -6.87 16.01 1.30
C LYS A 261 -7.12 16.77 2.59
N PRO A 262 -6.98 18.11 2.57
CA PRO A 262 -7.30 18.94 3.75
C PRO A 262 -8.74 18.80 4.22
N GLU A 263 -9.66 18.42 3.32
CA GLU A 263 -11.09 18.27 3.63
C GLU A 263 -11.43 16.96 4.35
N ASP A 264 -10.44 16.11 4.72
CA ASP A 264 -10.70 14.92 5.55
C ASP A 264 -10.86 15.31 7.03
N ASP A 265 -12.01 15.92 7.32
CA ASP A 265 -12.36 16.55 8.60
C ASP A 265 -13.34 15.72 9.43
N PRO A 266 -13.33 15.88 10.78
CA PRO A 266 -14.23 15.16 11.69
C PRO A 266 -15.71 15.28 11.38
N GLU A 267 -16.16 16.43 10.83
CA GLU A 267 -17.54 16.70 10.47
C GLU A 267 -18.07 15.77 9.38
N LEU A 268 -17.18 15.18 8.58
CA LEU A 268 -17.56 14.31 7.47
C LEU A 268 -17.74 12.84 7.89
N ILE A 269 -17.32 12.46 9.08
CA ILE A 269 -17.38 11.08 9.56
C ILE A 269 -18.81 10.64 9.83
N ASP A 270 -19.14 9.44 9.44
CA ASP A 270 -20.36 8.74 9.75
C ASP A 270 -20.23 8.06 11.12
N TYR A 271 -20.59 8.78 12.19
CA TYR A 271 -20.44 8.29 13.56
C TYR A 271 -21.37 7.14 13.92
N GLU A 272 -22.56 7.04 13.30
CA GLU A 272 -23.45 5.89 13.48
C GLU A 272 -22.85 4.63 12.83
N GLY A 273 -22.30 4.80 11.62
CA GLY A 273 -21.60 3.72 10.94
C GLY A 273 -20.33 3.30 11.68
N LEU A 274 -19.57 4.25 12.21
CA LEU A 274 -18.36 3.99 12.99
C LEU A 274 -18.65 3.19 14.26
N ASP A 275 -19.76 3.52 14.96
CA ASP A 275 -20.26 2.79 16.12
C ASP A 275 -20.54 1.33 15.78
N LYS A 276 -21.26 1.07 14.70
CA LYS A 276 -21.55 -0.29 14.19
C LYS A 276 -20.27 -1.06 13.84
N VAL A 277 -19.28 -0.37 13.25
CA VAL A 277 -17.98 -1.01 12.92
C VAL A 277 -17.23 -1.40 14.17
N ALA A 278 -17.21 -0.54 15.20
CA ALA A 278 -16.54 -0.84 16.46
C ALA A 278 -17.16 -2.07 17.16
N ASP A 279 -18.48 -2.14 17.25
CA ASP A 279 -19.20 -3.27 17.81
C ASP A 279 -18.94 -4.57 17.02
N TYR A 280 -19.11 -4.51 15.68
CA TYR A 280 -18.90 -5.67 14.83
C TYR A 280 -17.47 -6.22 14.93
N MET A 281 -16.46 -5.35 14.88
CA MET A 281 -15.06 -5.78 14.95
C MET A 281 -14.68 -6.27 16.35
N ALA A 282 -15.31 -5.73 17.40
CA ALA A 282 -15.15 -6.24 18.76
C ALA A 282 -15.73 -7.66 18.90
N ASP A 283 -16.95 -7.90 18.38
CA ASP A 283 -17.59 -9.24 18.42
C ASP A 283 -16.79 -10.27 17.60
N VAL A 284 -16.30 -9.88 16.41
CA VAL A 284 -15.39 -10.72 15.61
C VAL A 284 -14.13 -11.06 16.41
N THR A 285 -13.57 -10.10 17.13
CA THR A 285 -12.35 -10.30 17.94
C THR A 285 -12.65 -11.21 19.13
N ILE A 286 -13.77 -11.01 19.84
CA ILE A 286 -14.22 -11.88 20.95
C ILE A 286 -14.36 -13.30 20.44
N ARG A 287 -15.05 -13.51 19.32
CA ARG A 287 -15.21 -14.84 18.72
C ARG A 287 -13.86 -15.50 18.45
N PHE A 288 -12.93 -14.82 17.82
CA PHE A 288 -11.61 -15.37 17.50
C PHE A 288 -10.76 -15.61 18.75
N ALA A 289 -10.88 -14.76 19.78
CA ALA A 289 -10.17 -14.94 21.03
C ALA A 289 -10.75 -16.05 21.92
N THR A 290 -12.03 -16.39 21.76
CA THR A 290 -12.76 -17.36 22.59
C THR A 290 -12.79 -18.76 21.97
N ASP A 291 -12.88 -18.87 20.63
CA ASP A 291 -12.95 -20.13 19.92
C ASP A 291 -11.62 -20.89 19.99
N GLU A 292 -11.60 -22.04 20.69
CA GLU A 292 -10.43 -22.92 20.77
C GLU A 292 -9.99 -23.45 19.40
N GLY A 293 -10.94 -23.64 18.49
CA GLY A 293 -10.69 -24.12 17.13
C GLY A 293 -10.22 -23.04 16.15
N PHE A 294 -10.13 -21.78 16.60
CA PHE A 294 -9.65 -20.68 15.75
C PHE A 294 -8.19 -20.90 15.34
N ALA A 295 -7.93 -20.82 14.05
CA ALA A 295 -6.58 -21.01 13.52
C ALA A 295 -6.37 -20.22 12.20
N PRO A 296 -5.13 -19.81 11.90
CA PRO A 296 -4.73 -19.41 10.56
C PRO A 296 -4.97 -20.56 9.56
N SER A 297 -5.28 -20.21 8.31
CA SER A 297 -5.43 -21.18 7.22
C SER A 297 -4.10 -21.65 6.62
N GLY A 298 -3.01 -20.98 6.93
CA GLY A 298 -1.70 -21.15 6.29
C GLY A 298 -1.59 -20.47 4.92
N LYS A 299 -2.67 -19.84 4.41
CA LYS A 299 -2.63 -19.06 3.17
C LYS A 299 -2.19 -17.63 3.46
N ILE A 300 -1.38 -17.08 2.57
CA ILE A 300 -0.89 -15.70 2.65
C ILE A 300 -1.33 -14.96 1.40
N SER A 301 -1.63 -13.65 1.52
CA SER A 301 -1.95 -12.82 0.36
C SER A 301 -0.85 -12.89 -0.69
N PRO A 302 -1.17 -13.14 -1.97
CA PRO A 302 -0.17 -13.18 -3.04
C PRO A 302 0.63 -11.87 -3.16
N ILE A 303 0.03 -10.71 -2.86
CA ILE A 303 0.71 -9.42 -2.91
C ILE A 303 1.76 -9.25 -1.78
N HIS A 304 1.59 -9.99 -0.69
CA HIS A 304 2.50 -9.93 0.47
C HIS A 304 3.48 -11.10 0.52
N SER A 305 3.25 -12.17 -0.23
CA SER A 305 4.07 -13.39 -0.17
C SER A 305 5.53 -13.15 -0.56
N GLY A 306 5.85 -12.02 -1.20
CA GLY A 306 7.17 -11.75 -1.78
C GLY A 306 7.60 -12.77 -2.85
N LYS A 307 6.81 -13.81 -3.05
CA LYS A 307 7.04 -14.85 -4.05
C LYS A 307 6.37 -14.44 -5.34
N ARG A 308 7.17 -14.03 -6.31
CA ARG A 308 6.71 -13.93 -7.70
C ARG A 308 6.35 -15.32 -8.21
N LYS A 309 5.35 -15.42 -9.09
CA LYS A 309 5.11 -16.68 -9.82
C LYS A 309 6.38 -17.06 -10.56
N THR A 310 6.71 -18.34 -10.63
CA THR A 310 7.90 -18.81 -11.38
C THR A 310 7.89 -18.31 -12.83
N LEU A 311 6.71 -18.32 -13.45
CA LEU A 311 6.49 -17.78 -14.78
C LEU A 311 5.35 -16.75 -14.73
N GLU A 312 5.61 -15.56 -15.26
CA GLU A 312 4.63 -14.50 -15.44
C GLU A 312 4.57 -14.07 -16.91
N ILE A 313 3.41 -13.64 -17.36
CA ILE A 313 3.21 -13.07 -18.69
C ILE A 313 2.88 -11.59 -18.54
N MET A 314 3.51 -10.75 -19.34
CA MET A 314 3.36 -9.30 -19.28
C MET A 314 3.13 -8.71 -20.67
N PRO A 315 1.89 -8.42 -21.06
CA PRO A 315 1.64 -7.47 -22.14
C PRO A 315 2.18 -6.09 -21.78
N SER A 316 2.76 -5.41 -22.74
CA SER A 316 3.34 -4.07 -22.56
C SER A 316 3.11 -3.19 -23.78
N VAL A 317 3.02 -1.89 -23.51
CA VAL A 317 2.99 -0.83 -24.54
C VAL A 317 4.06 0.20 -24.17
N SER A 318 4.77 0.68 -25.18
CA SER A 318 5.83 1.66 -25.00
C SER A 318 5.70 2.83 -25.98
N LEU A 319 5.98 4.02 -25.49
CA LEU A 319 6.31 5.15 -26.32
C LEU A 319 7.81 5.11 -26.60
N VAL A 320 8.16 5.10 -27.89
CA VAL A 320 9.55 4.96 -28.35
C VAL A 320 10.00 6.27 -28.99
N ASN A 321 11.20 6.72 -28.66
CA ASN A 321 11.81 7.92 -29.23
C ASN A 321 13.06 7.53 -30.05
N GLY A 322 12.85 7.37 -31.37
CA GLY A 322 13.90 6.91 -32.29
C GLY A 322 14.81 8.01 -32.81
N ASN A 323 16.09 7.69 -32.95
CA ASN A 323 17.12 8.52 -33.57
C ASN A 323 18.02 7.66 -34.46
N VAL A 324 18.44 8.20 -35.62
CA VAL A 324 19.44 7.60 -36.49
C VAL A 324 20.76 8.33 -36.28
N ALA A 325 21.78 7.64 -35.77
CA ALA A 325 23.10 8.17 -35.56
C ALA A 325 24.04 7.82 -36.71
N PHE A 326 24.86 8.75 -37.12
CA PHE A 326 25.87 8.60 -38.17
C PHE A 326 27.29 8.84 -37.59
N PRO A 327 27.90 7.79 -36.99
CA PRO A 327 29.13 7.94 -36.21
C PRO A 327 30.30 8.52 -37.00
N ASP A 328 30.40 8.20 -38.31
CA ASP A 328 31.50 8.61 -39.16
C ASP A 328 31.29 10.02 -39.76
N ALA A 329 30.09 10.53 -39.76
CA ALA A 329 29.73 11.82 -40.37
C ALA A 329 29.68 12.99 -39.38
N GLY A 330 29.76 12.73 -38.07
CA GLY A 330 29.80 13.73 -37.03
C GLY A 330 28.47 14.46 -36.78
N PHE A 331 27.36 13.93 -37.27
CA PHE A 331 26.04 14.48 -37.05
C PHE A 331 25.04 13.35 -36.66
N ASP A 332 24.01 13.73 -35.94
CA ASP A 332 22.91 12.83 -35.52
C ASP A 332 21.59 13.30 -36.16
N GLY A 333 20.72 12.36 -36.40
CA GLY A 333 19.34 12.62 -36.78
C GLY A 333 18.53 13.29 -35.67
N LYS A 334 17.30 13.66 -35.96
CA LYS A 334 16.36 14.20 -34.97
C LYS A 334 15.39 13.12 -34.48
N ASN A 335 15.12 13.20 -33.19
CA ASN A 335 14.21 12.31 -32.50
C ASN A 335 12.77 12.43 -33.01
N ARG A 336 12.08 11.29 -33.15
CA ARG A 336 10.65 11.19 -33.42
C ARG A 336 10.01 10.07 -32.59
N TYR A 337 8.77 10.29 -32.19
CA TYR A 337 8.03 9.33 -31.40
C TYR A 337 7.40 8.25 -32.30
N GLY A 338 7.57 7.02 -31.87
CA GLY A 338 6.92 5.81 -32.34
C GLY A 338 6.24 5.07 -31.21
N VAL A 339 5.74 3.89 -31.49
CA VAL A 339 5.09 3.04 -30.50
C VAL A 339 5.59 1.60 -30.63
N ASN A 340 5.59 0.91 -29.49
CA ASN A 340 5.92 -0.50 -29.42
C ASN A 340 4.86 -1.19 -28.55
N ALA A 341 4.41 -2.37 -28.96
CA ALA A 341 3.48 -3.19 -28.18
C ALA A 341 3.88 -4.67 -28.30
N GLY A 342 3.80 -5.40 -27.19
CA GLY A 342 4.20 -6.79 -27.20
C GLY A 342 3.83 -7.58 -25.97
N LEU A 343 4.25 -8.84 -25.99
CA LEU A 343 4.02 -9.80 -24.92
C LEU A 343 5.36 -10.37 -24.45
N MET A 344 5.61 -10.24 -23.14
CA MET A 344 6.83 -10.73 -22.48
C MET A 344 6.51 -11.92 -21.58
N ALA A 345 7.37 -12.92 -21.58
CA ALA A 345 7.44 -13.96 -20.57
C ALA A 345 8.58 -13.63 -19.60
N LEU A 346 8.29 -13.75 -18.31
CA LEU A 346 9.24 -13.49 -17.24
C LEU A 346 9.41 -14.75 -16.41
N LEU A 347 10.61 -15.32 -16.43
CA LEU A 347 10.98 -16.47 -15.61
C LEU A 347 11.69 -15.95 -14.34
N ASN A 348 11.00 -15.97 -13.23
CA ASN A 348 11.52 -15.53 -11.95
C ASN A 348 12.40 -16.63 -11.34
N LEU A 349 13.72 -16.45 -11.37
CA LEU A 349 14.71 -17.40 -10.85
C LEU A 349 14.75 -17.38 -9.32
N ASN A 350 14.65 -16.19 -8.74
CA ASN A 350 14.58 -15.96 -7.29
C ASN A 350 14.04 -14.55 -7.00
N ALA A 351 14.15 -14.08 -5.75
CA ALA A 351 13.67 -12.74 -5.36
C ALA A 351 14.40 -11.58 -6.06
N HIS A 352 15.62 -11.82 -6.56
CA HIS A 352 16.46 -10.77 -7.14
C HIS A 352 16.61 -10.86 -8.65
N PHE A 353 16.49 -12.02 -9.26
CA PHE A 353 16.81 -12.26 -10.67
C PHE A 353 15.61 -12.79 -11.44
N THR A 354 15.33 -12.15 -12.58
CA THR A 354 14.29 -12.56 -13.53
C THR A 354 14.84 -12.52 -14.96
N LEU A 355 14.66 -13.59 -15.69
CA LEU A 355 14.89 -13.62 -17.16
C LEU A 355 13.61 -13.14 -17.84
N LYS A 356 13.72 -12.20 -18.76
CA LYS A 356 12.63 -11.69 -19.59
C LYS A 356 12.92 -11.97 -21.06
N ALA A 357 11.97 -12.54 -21.77
CA ALA A 357 12.02 -12.70 -23.22
C ALA A 357 10.62 -12.54 -23.82
N GLY A 358 10.52 -12.14 -25.07
CA GLY A 358 9.21 -12.01 -25.70
C GLY A 358 9.28 -11.51 -27.14
N ALA A 359 8.15 -11.05 -27.65
CA ALA A 359 8.04 -10.46 -28.97
C ALA A 359 7.27 -9.12 -28.88
N GLN A 360 7.76 -8.15 -29.64
CA GLN A 360 7.20 -6.80 -29.70
C GLN A 360 7.08 -6.36 -31.15
N TYR A 361 5.90 -5.87 -31.53
CA TYR A 361 5.75 -5.09 -32.76
C TYR A 361 6.14 -3.66 -32.48
N GLU A 362 6.95 -3.09 -33.36
CA GLU A 362 7.43 -1.73 -33.26
C GLU A 362 7.15 -0.93 -34.51
N LEU A 363 6.55 0.25 -34.35
CA LEU A 363 6.52 1.32 -35.32
C LEU A 363 7.49 2.41 -34.83
N LEU A 364 8.68 2.44 -35.39
CA LEU A 364 9.69 3.46 -35.06
C LEU A 364 9.66 4.57 -36.08
N ARG A 365 9.93 5.80 -35.62
CA ARG A 365 10.08 6.99 -36.44
C ARG A 365 11.35 7.73 -36.03
N ALA A 366 12.02 8.33 -37.00
CA ALA A 366 13.17 9.19 -36.80
C ALA A 366 13.18 10.26 -37.90
N LYS A 367 14.13 11.18 -37.82
CA LYS A 367 14.51 12.07 -38.94
C LYS A 367 16.01 11.98 -39.11
N TYR A 368 16.48 12.01 -40.37
CA TYR A 368 17.89 12.06 -40.69
C TYR A 368 18.19 13.32 -41.53
N PRO A 369 19.43 13.86 -41.52
CA PRO A 369 19.81 15.04 -42.29
C PRO A 369 19.68 14.78 -43.78
N ASP A 370 19.21 15.79 -44.52
CA ASP A 370 19.21 15.81 -45.97
C ASP A 370 20.53 16.43 -46.47
N GLU A 371 21.46 15.59 -46.92
CA GLU A 371 22.77 16.05 -47.40
C GLU A 371 22.69 16.87 -48.71
N SER A 372 21.57 16.78 -49.42
CA SER A 372 21.35 17.55 -50.67
C SER A 372 20.84 18.97 -50.41
N ASP A 373 20.42 19.30 -49.18
CA ASP A 373 19.85 20.59 -48.85
C ASP A 373 20.81 21.48 -48.06
N LEU A 374 21.24 22.56 -48.70
CA LEU A 374 22.06 23.64 -48.12
C LEU A 374 21.43 24.35 -46.90
N PHE A 375 20.15 24.12 -46.63
CA PHE A 375 19.37 24.72 -45.53
C PHE A 375 19.22 23.81 -44.28
N ASN A 376 19.95 22.70 -44.16
CA ASN A 376 19.89 21.79 -43.04
C ASN A 376 18.48 21.17 -42.82
N SER A 377 17.80 20.77 -43.88
CA SER A 377 16.52 20.08 -43.75
C SER A 377 16.70 18.62 -43.25
N TYR A 378 15.63 18.03 -42.78
CA TYR A 378 15.64 16.68 -42.26
C TYR A 378 14.56 15.85 -42.94
N LEU A 379 14.94 14.70 -43.46
CA LEU A 379 14.07 13.74 -44.11
C LEU A 379 13.44 12.77 -43.11
N PRO A 380 12.18 12.38 -43.30
CA PRO A 380 11.51 11.42 -42.38
C PRO A 380 11.98 9.98 -42.63
N TYR A 381 12.17 9.26 -41.55
CA TYR A 381 12.36 7.82 -41.52
C TYR A 381 11.25 7.14 -40.75
N ARG A 382 10.72 6.03 -41.26
CA ARG A 382 9.72 5.18 -40.63
C ARG A 382 10.08 3.72 -40.85
N GLN A 383 9.99 2.92 -39.75
CA GLN A 383 10.27 1.49 -39.77
C GLN A 383 9.17 0.72 -39.05
N GLN A 384 8.82 -0.43 -39.60
CA GLN A 384 8.00 -1.44 -38.95
C GLN A 384 8.82 -2.74 -38.78
N SER A 385 8.86 -3.24 -37.56
CA SER A 385 9.67 -4.39 -37.20
C SER A 385 9.02 -5.25 -36.10
N VAL A 386 9.44 -6.50 -36.03
CA VAL A 386 9.22 -7.36 -34.87
C VAL A 386 10.54 -7.48 -34.14
N LEU A 387 10.53 -7.20 -32.84
CA LEU A 387 11.69 -7.31 -31.96
C LEU A 387 11.51 -8.50 -31.01
N VAL A 388 12.60 -9.20 -30.76
CA VAL A 388 12.70 -10.28 -29.77
C VAL A 388 13.77 -9.87 -28.75
N PRO A 389 13.41 -9.18 -27.68
CA PRO A 389 14.32 -8.86 -26.60
C PRO A 389 14.54 -10.08 -25.69
N VAL A 390 15.75 -10.19 -25.14
CA VAL A 390 16.13 -11.13 -24.08
C VAL A 390 16.97 -10.38 -23.06
N SER A 391 16.46 -10.28 -21.84
CA SER A 391 17.06 -9.42 -20.81
C SER A 391 17.07 -10.12 -19.46
N LEU A 392 18.03 -9.74 -18.62
CA LEU A 392 18.07 -10.06 -17.19
C LEU A 392 17.60 -8.82 -16.41
N LEU A 393 16.62 -9.01 -15.55
CA LEU A 393 16.19 -8.03 -14.56
C LEU A 393 16.82 -8.34 -13.23
N VAL A 394 17.45 -7.34 -12.61
CA VAL A 394 18.04 -7.42 -11.27
C VAL A 394 17.26 -6.49 -10.34
N TYR A 395 16.53 -7.05 -9.39
CA TYR A 395 15.78 -6.30 -8.41
C TYR A 395 16.70 -5.87 -7.26
N ILE A 396 16.82 -4.55 -7.07
CA ILE A 396 17.79 -3.93 -6.16
C ILE A 396 17.16 -3.46 -4.85
N GLY A 397 15.87 -3.67 -4.65
CA GLY A 397 15.10 -3.24 -3.49
C GLY A 397 13.90 -2.40 -3.91
N GLY A 398 13.24 -1.78 -2.95
CA GLY A 398 12.07 -0.94 -3.17
C GLY A 398 11.42 -0.55 -1.85
N ALA A 399 10.37 0.28 -1.94
CA ALA A 399 9.47 0.52 -0.82
C ALA A 399 8.44 -0.63 -0.73
N PRO A 400 7.69 -0.76 0.35
CA PRO A 400 6.58 -1.68 0.45
C PRO A 400 5.62 -1.56 -0.75
N GLY A 401 5.34 -2.70 -1.43
CA GLY A 401 4.49 -2.72 -2.63
C GLY A 401 5.14 -2.24 -3.93
N MET A 402 6.39 -1.80 -3.89
CA MET A 402 7.15 -1.35 -5.06
C MET A 402 8.52 -2.02 -5.10
N ASP A 403 8.80 -2.78 -6.15
CA ASP A 403 10.14 -3.28 -6.44
C ASP A 403 10.83 -2.37 -7.48
N VAL A 404 12.09 -2.05 -7.25
CA VAL A 404 12.94 -1.34 -8.20
C VAL A 404 13.88 -2.34 -8.86
N TYR A 405 14.04 -2.27 -10.17
CA TYR A 405 14.96 -3.14 -10.91
C TYR A 405 15.75 -2.38 -11.96
N VAL A 406 16.91 -2.96 -12.27
CA VAL A 406 17.70 -2.63 -13.46
C VAL A 406 17.58 -3.80 -14.43
N GLU A 407 17.42 -3.49 -15.71
CA GLU A 407 17.34 -4.45 -16.79
C GLU A 407 18.51 -4.23 -17.74
N ALA A 408 19.14 -5.31 -18.18
CA ALA A 408 20.14 -5.31 -19.24
C ALA A 408 19.99 -6.54 -20.11
N GLY A 409 20.15 -6.37 -21.41
CA GLY A 409 19.97 -7.47 -22.36
C GLY A 409 20.39 -7.14 -23.78
N GLY A 410 19.92 -7.99 -24.67
CA GLY A 410 20.06 -7.83 -26.09
C GLY A 410 18.73 -8.02 -26.80
N PHE A 411 18.68 -7.60 -28.03
CA PHE A 411 17.53 -7.80 -28.89
C PHE A 411 17.96 -8.27 -30.29
N TYR A 412 17.08 -9.04 -30.90
CA TYR A 412 17.07 -9.28 -32.35
C TYR A 412 15.80 -8.68 -32.93
N GLY A 413 15.90 -7.99 -34.06
CA GLY A 413 14.80 -7.36 -34.76
C GLY A 413 14.74 -7.78 -36.22
N ARG A 414 13.52 -8.02 -36.76
CA ARG A 414 13.26 -8.22 -38.17
C ARG A 414 12.43 -7.06 -38.70
N VAL A 415 13.02 -6.26 -39.58
CA VAL A 415 12.35 -5.20 -40.34
C VAL A 415 11.64 -5.80 -41.52
N PHE A 416 10.40 -5.45 -41.69
CA PHE A 416 9.58 -5.92 -42.86
C PHE A 416 9.03 -4.76 -43.70
N ASN A 417 9.06 -3.52 -43.14
CA ASN A 417 8.75 -2.33 -43.93
C ASN A 417 9.60 -1.16 -43.39
N ALA A 418 10.20 -0.40 -44.32
CA ALA A 418 10.92 0.82 -44.02
C ALA A 418 10.81 1.83 -45.16
N GLU A 419 10.64 3.09 -44.76
CA GLU A 419 10.44 4.20 -45.70
C GLU A 419 11.45 5.31 -45.37
N PHE A 420 12.21 5.74 -46.39
CA PHE A 420 13.05 6.92 -46.37
C PHE A 420 12.45 8.03 -47.24
N GLY A 421 12.29 9.21 -46.70
CA GLY A 421 11.91 10.35 -47.54
C GLY A 421 13.10 10.82 -48.38
N GLY A 422 13.10 10.58 -49.69
CA GLY A 422 14.06 11.22 -50.62
C GLY A 422 15.21 10.35 -51.14
N GLU A 423 15.45 9.15 -50.59
CA GLU A 423 16.57 8.28 -51.00
C GLU A 423 16.08 6.87 -51.35
N PRO A 424 15.60 6.61 -52.58
CA PRO A 424 15.06 5.32 -52.95
C PRO A 424 16.09 4.17 -53.15
N GLU A 425 17.40 4.50 -53.19
CA GLU A 425 18.46 3.55 -53.46
C GLU A 425 19.06 2.87 -52.19
N LEU A 426 18.75 3.35 -50.99
CA LEU A 426 19.26 2.74 -49.75
C LEU A 426 18.45 1.50 -49.33
N SER A 427 19.13 0.37 -49.23
CA SER A 427 18.54 -0.89 -48.77
C SER A 427 18.88 -1.09 -47.29
N ILE A 428 17.83 -1.27 -46.47
CA ILE A 428 17.99 -1.52 -45.05
C ILE A 428 18.36 -2.97 -44.78
N ASP A 429 19.25 -3.22 -43.83
CA ASP A 429 19.43 -4.56 -43.28
C ASP A 429 18.13 -5.00 -42.59
N PRO A 430 17.45 -6.02 -43.09
CA PRO A 430 16.22 -6.50 -42.48
C PRO A 430 16.47 -7.12 -41.10
N ASN A 431 17.71 -7.47 -40.77
CA ASN A 431 18.07 -8.04 -39.49
C ASN A 431 18.79 -6.99 -38.64
N GLN A 432 18.24 -6.67 -37.53
CA GLN A 432 18.81 -5.70 -36.54
C GLN A 432 19.08 -6.44 -35.25
N TYR A 433 20.23 -6.17 -34.65
CA TYR A 433 20.54 -6.69 -33.33
C TYR A 433 21.34 -5.65 -32.53
N GLY A 434 21.25 -5.75 -31.21
CA GLY A 434 21.91 -4.81 -30.36
C GLY A 434 21.71 -5.10 -28.87
N ILE A 435 21.99 -4.08 -28.08
CA ILE A 435 21.87 -4.14 -26.63
C ILE A 435 20.79 -3.18 -26.16
N ASP A 436 20.16 -3.51 -25.03
CA ASP A 436 19.21 -2.67 -24.36
C ASP A 436 19.45 -2.65 -22.85
N TRP A 437 19.01 -1.58 -22.20
CA TRP A 437 18.95 -1.47 -20.77
C TRP A 437 17.76 -0.62 -20.35
N ALA A 438 17.26 -0.85 -19.16
CA ALA A 438 16.18 -0.07 -18.57
C ALA A 438 16.29 -0.02 -17.04
N VAL A 439 15.67 0.99 -16.46
CA VAL A 439 15.34 1.02 -15.04
C VAL A 439 13.83 1.01 -14.94
N GLY A 440 13.31 0.22 -14.01
CA GLY A 440 11.87 0.07 -13.87
C GLY A 440 11.43 -0.15 -12.44
N PHE A 441 10.11 0.03 -12.31
CA PHE A 441 9.37 -0.13 -11.06
C PHE A 441 8.28 -1.15 -11.28
N ARG A 442 8.18 -2.12 -10.39
CA ARG A 442 7.04 -3.03 -10.29
C ARG A 442 6.16 -2.57 -9.14
N LEU A 443 4.95 -2.11 -9.45
CA LEU A 443 3.93 -1.67 -8.49
C LEU A 443 2.83 -2.74 -8.46
N GLY A 444 2.95 -3.72 -7.57
CA GLY A 444 2.05 -4.86 -7.57
C GLY A 444 2.02 -5.60 -8.92
N LYS A 445 0.94 -5.44 -9.68
CA LYS A 445 0.77 -6.00 -11.03
C LYS A 445 1.13 -5.05 -12.17
N VAL A 446 1.50 -3.83 -11.90
CA VAL A 446 1.85 -2.82 -12.91
C VAL A 446 3.36 -2.69 -13.02
N ASN A 447 3.86 -2.65 -14.25
CA ASN A 447 5.25 -2.34 -14.57
C ASN A 447 5.34 -0.97 -15.20
N ILE A 448 6.30 -0.17 -14.78
CA ILE A 448 6.67 1.10 -15.41
C ILE A 448 8.18 1.10 -15.59
N SER A 449 8.67 1.33 -16.81
CA SER A 449 10.13 1.37 -17.06
C SER A 449 10.51 2.40 -18.11
N GLY A 450 11.73 2.91 -17.97
CA GLY A 450 12.37 3.74 -18.96
C GLY A 450 13.74 3.19 -19.33
N GLY A 451 14.09 3.19 -20.61
CA GLY A 451 15.32 2.58 -21.06
C GLY A 451 15.82 3.11 -22.40
N ARG A 452 16.94 2.52 -22.83
CA ARG A 452 17.55 2.81 -24.13
C ARG A 452 17.96 1.53 -24.82
N ARG A 453 17.89 1.56 -26.13
CA ARG A 453 18.32 0.51 -27.05
C ARG A 453 19.33 1.07 -28.04
N TYR A 454 20.37 0.29 -28.32
CA TYR A 454 21.45 0.62 -29.24
C TYR A 454 21.62 -0.53 -30.24
N GLN A 455 21.41 -0.23 -31.55
CA GLN A 455 21.70 -1.16 -32.62
C GLN A 455 23.23 -1.27 -32.81
N LEU A 456 23.74 -2.48 -32.96
CA LEU A 456 25.17 -2.75 -33.12
C LEU A 456 25.58 -2.92 -34.57
N ASN A 457 24.75 -3.61 -35.39
CA ASN A 457 25.02 -3.74 -36.82
C ASN A 457 24.67 -2.46 -37.59
N PRO A 458 25.29 -2.21 -38.75
CA PRO A 458 24.90 -1.12 -39.64
C PRO A 458 23.44 -1.22 -40.06
N MET A 459 22.84 -0.08 -40.29
CA MET A 459 21.44 0.02 -40.70
C MET A 459 21.25 -0.31 -42.19
N PHE A 460 22.27 -0.06 -43.05
CA PHE A 460 22.25 -0.26 -44.50
C PHE A 460 23.16 -1.39 -44.94
N VAL A 461 22.76 -2.08 -46.01
CA VAL A 461 23.52 -3.20 -46.62
C VAL A 461 24.25 -2.81 -47.91
N ASN A 462 23.99 -1.64 -48.50
CA ASN A 462 24.61 -1.21 -49.73
C ASN A 462 26.11 -0.96 -49.53
N GLU A 463 26.93 -1.35 -50.49
CA GLU A 463 28.35 -1.02 -50.54
C GLU A 463 28.55 0.52 -50.69
N GLY A 464 29.34 1.10 -49.82
CA GLY A 464 29.57 2.57 -49.79
C GLY A 464 28.49 3.37 -49.05
N ALA A 465 27.42 2.73 -48.54
CA ALA A 465 26.42 3.44 -47.74
C ALA A 465 26.98 3.97 -46.42
N PRO A 466 26.48 5.11 -45.91
CA PRO A 466 26.94 5.65 -44.65
C PRO A 466 26.68 4.66 -43.50
N LYS A 467 27.63 4.56 -42.55
CA LYS A 467 27.46 3.73 -41.35
C LYS A 467 26.46 4.38 -40.42
N ALA A 468 25.20 4.09 -40.61
CA ALA A 468 24.12 4.53 -39.73
C ALA A 468 23.75 3.45 -38.72
N ARG A 469 23.35 3.86 -37.53
CA ARG A 469 22.84 3.02 -36.44
C ARG A 469 21.59 3.62 -35.83
N LEU A 470 20.63 2.76 -35.48
CA LEU A 470 19.41 3.17 -34.85
C LEU A 470 19.57 3.13 -33.32
N HIS A 471 19.22 4.24 -32.68
CA HIS A 471 19.12 4.34 -31.23
C HIS A 471 17.68 4.66 -30.88
N ALA A 472 17.19 4.11 -29.75
CA ALA A 472 15.84 4.39 -29.29
C ALA A 472 15.79 4.49 -27.77
N GLY A 473 15.18 5.58 -27.29
CA GLY A 473 14.72 5.68 -25.92
C GLY A 473 13.30 5.12 -25.81
N SER A 474 12.90 4.56 -24.68
CA SER A 474 11.55 4.03 -24.45
C SER A 474 11.04 4.38 -23.07
N PHE A 475 9.73 4.61 -22.99
CA PHE A 475 8.96 4.63 -21.76
C PHE A 475 7.85 3.57 -21.90
N SER A 476 7.80 2.61 -20.99
CA SER A 476 6.99 1.40 -21.12
C SER A 476 6.08 1.22 -19.91
N VAL A 477 4.85 0.78 -20.19
CA VAL A 477 3.89 0.32 -19.17
C VAL A 477 3.49 -1.10 -19.51
N GLY A 478 3.46 -1.98 -18.51
CA GLY A 478 3.08 -3.38 -18.62
C GLY A 478 2.20 -3.83 -17.45
N TYR A 479 1.59 -5.01 -17.60
CA TYR A 479 0.76 -5.61 -16.57
C TYR A 479 1.10 -7.10 -16.39
N TYR A 480 1.37 -7.54 -15.15
CA TYR A 480 1.71 -8.93 -14.81
C TYR A 480 0.47 -9.78 -14.55
N PHE A 481 0.38 -10.94 -15.22
CA PHE A 481 -0.68 -11.92 -15.03
C PHE A 481 -0.27 -13.11 -14.17
#